data_c6685b1cc1d287a51d481b00b32cb218
#
_entry.id   c6685b1cc1d287a51d481b00b32cb218
#
_cell.length_a   1.000
_cell.length_b   1.000
_cell.length_c   1.000
_cell.angle_alpha   90.00
_cell.angle_beta   90.00
_cell.angle_gamma   90.00
#
_symmetry.space_group_name_H-M   'P 1'
#
loop_
_entity.id
_entity.type
_entity.pdbx_description
1 polymer ?
#
loop_
_entity_poly.entity_id
_entity_poly.type
_entity_poly.pdbx_seq_one_letter_code
_entity_poly.pdbx_strand_id
1 'polypeptide(L)'
;MSHDAPTSSDRLGALVQTDDGRYALRFERRLPRPATRAWQALTDPDRLAAWFPAVVAWDLRPGAELRFDPTPEQRRRYGLTDQDATFGRITEVDPPHLLEHTWGAETLRWELHDDDAGTCLLVFTNTFDDRGTAAPAGAGWHAGLEVLEAQVDDRPVDWSPFDRAEALSARYETLAD
;
A
#
# COMPACT_ATOMS: atom_id res chain seq x y z
N MET A 1 18.68 27.53 2.76
CA MET A 1 17.61 27.09 1.85
C MET A 1 16.72 26.15 2.63
N SER A 2 15.54 26.64 2.98
CA SER A 2 14.55 25.81 3.69
C SER A 2 14.01 24.79 2.70
N HIS A 3 14.30 23.50 2.92
CA HIS A 3 13.51 22.45 2.30
C HIS A 3 12.15 22.47 3.01
N ASP A 4 11.18 23.09 2.37
CA ASP A 4 9.77 22.87 2.73
C ASP A 4 9.49 21.38 2.60
N ALA A 5 9.21 20.73 3.74
CA ALA A 5 8.64 19.40 3.72
C ALA A 5 7.32 19.51 2.94
N PRO A 6 7.06 18.61 1.98
CA PRO A 6 5.80 18.64 1.23
C PRO A 6 4.63 18.69 2.19
N THR A 7 3.75 19.66 1.99
CA THR A 7 2.54 19.78 2.80
C THR A 7 1.73 18.49 2.68
N SER A 8 1.06 18.10 3.76
CA SER A 8 0.32 16.83 3.84
C SER A 8 -0.68 16.60 2.68
N SER A 9 -1.08 17.66 1.96
CA SER A 9 -1.97 17.55 0.79
C SER A 9 -1.24 17.03 -0.46
N ASP A 10 0.07 17.28 -0.59
CA ASP A 10 0.85 16.87 -1.77
C ASP A 10 1.17 15.37 -1.76
N ARG A 11 0.83 14.67 -0.67
CA ARG A 11 1.08 13.25 -0.47
C ARG A 11 -0.15 12.36 -0.61
N LEU A 12 -1.31 12.94 -0.90
CA LEU A 12 -2.53 12.18 -1.15
C LEU A 12 -2.39 11.34 -2.42
N GLY A 13 -3.05 10.17 -2.43
CA GLY A 13 -3.18 9.37 -3.64
C GLY A 13 -3.98 10.13 -4.70
N ALA A 14 -3.58 10.00 -5.96
CA ALA A 14 -4.31 10.56 -7.09
C ALA A 14 -5.30 9.55 -7.64
N LEU A 15 -6.57 9.92 -7.74
CA LEU A 15 -7.62 9.09 -8.33
C LEU A 15 -7.82 9.47 -9.79
N VAL A 16 -7.74 8.48 -10.67
CA VAL A 16 -8.02 8.64 -12.10
C VAL A 16 -8.95 7.54 -12.59
N GLN A 17 -9.75 7.83 -13.62
CA GLN A 17 -10.50 6.80 -14.33
C GLN A 17 -9.62 6.23 -15.44
N THR A 18 -9.57 4.91 -15.53
CA THR A 18 -8.80 4.18 -16.56
C THR A 18 -9.59 4.11 -17.88
N ASP A 19 -8.92 3.82 -18.99
CA ASP A 19 -9.55 3.75 -20.31
C ASP A 19 -10.63 2.66 -20.42
N ASP A 20 -10.53 1.61 -19.59
CA ASP A 20 -11.52 0.53 -19.50
C ASP A 20 -12.68 0.84 -18.51
N GLY A 21 -12.73 2.06 -17.99
CA GLY A 21 -13.80 2.54 -17.12
C GLY A 21 -13.66 2.20 -15.65
N ARG A 22 -12.55 1.55 -15.24
CA ARG A 22 -12.21 1.31 -13.84
C ARG A 22 -11.63 2.58 -13.19
N TYR A 23 -11.24 2.47 -11.94
CA TYR A 23 -10.59 3.55 -11.20
C TYR A 23 -9.23 3.09 -10.72
N ALA A 24 -8.23 3.96 -10.82
CA ALA A 24 -6.90 3.72 -10.29
C ALA A 24 -6.55 4.80 -9.28
N LEU A 25 -6.17 4.36 -8.09
CA LEU A 25 -5.65 5.21 -7.02
C LEU A 25 -4.13 5.02 -6.98
N ARG A 26 -3.39 6.10 -7.25
CA ARG A 26 -1.94 6.07 -7.40
C ARG A 26 -1.25 6.90 -6.35
N PHE A 27 -0.23 6.31 -5.71
CA PHE A 27 0.65 6.97 -4.76
C PHE A 27 2.08 6.97 -5.27
N GLU A 28 2.81 8.05 -5.02
CA GLU A 28 4.24 8.13 -5.22
C GLU A 28 4.94 8.47 -3.91
N ARG A 29 6.03 7.75 -3.62
CA ARG A 29 6.85 7.98 -2.42
C ARG A 29 8.32 7.89 -2.78
N ARG A 30 9.04 8.97 -2.55
CA ARG A 30 10.49 8.96 -2.67
C ARG A 30 11.10 8.44 -1.37
N LEU A 31 11.82 7.34 -1.47
CA LEU A 31 12.41 6.63 -0.33
C LEU A 31 13.91 6.90 -0.26
N PRO A 32 14.49 7.14 0.94
CA PRO A 32 15.90 7.51 1.11
C PRO A 32 16.86 6.31 1.07
N ARG A 33 16.45 5.21 0.48
CA ARG A 33 17.19 3.95 0.36
C ARG A 33 16.93 3.31 -1.00
N PRO A 34 17.81 2.40 -1.46
CA PRO A 34 17.61 1.71 -2.73
C PRO A 34 16.40 0.76 -2.68
N ALA A 35 15.94 0.36 -3.88
CA ALA A 35 14.79 -0.53 -4.07
C ALA A 35 14.90 -1.85 -3.28
N THR A 36 16.08 -2.40 -3.12
CA THR A 36 16.31 -3.62 -2.32
C THR A 36 15.84 -3.47 -0.87
N ARG A 37 16.01 -2.29 -0.28
CA ARG A 37 15.57 -2.02 1.10
C ARG A 37 14.05 -1.89 1.17
N ALA A 38 13.45 -1.19 0.22
CA ALA A 38 11.99 -1.05 0.12
C ALA A 38 11.32 -2.40 -0.19
N TRP A 39 11.94 -3.22 -1.02
CA TRP A 39 11.49 -4.58 -1.32
C TRP A 39 11.38 -5.45 -0.07
N GLN A 40 12.31 -5.34 0.85
CA GLN A 40 12.25 -6.05 2.14
C GLN A 40 11.02 -5.61 2.96
N ALA A 41 10.72 -4.31 3.02
CA ALA A 41 9.54 -3.81 3.72
C ALA A 41 8.23 -4.30 3.05
N LEU A 42 8.25 -4.53 1.74
CA LEU A 42 7.11 -4.99 0.95
C LEU A 42 6.90 -6.52 1.02
N THR A 43 7.95 -7.29 1.23
CA THR A 43 7.88 -8.76 1.06
C THR A 43 8.24 -9.57 2.31
N ASP A 44 8.95 -9.02 3.27
CA ASP A 44 9.26 -9.69 4.53
C ASP A 44 8.01 -9.75 5.42
N PRO A 45 7.56 -10.96 5.85
CA PRO A 45 6.34 -11.11 6.65
C PRO A 45 6.33 -10.31 7.94
N ASP A 46 7.46 -10.21 8.63
CA ASP A 46 7.56 -9.46 9.90
C ASP A 46 7.41 -7.96 9.67
N ARG A 47 7.92 -7.46 8.55
CA ARG A 47 7.77 -6.05 8.16
C ARG A 47 6.38 -5.73 7.65
N LEU A 48 5.79 -6.61 6.85
CA LEU A 48 4.41 -6.49 6.38
C LEU A 48 3.41 -6.43 7.54
N ALA A 49 3.63 -7.23 8.59
CA ALA A 49 2.73 -7.29 9.74
C ALA A 49 2.50 -5.93 10.41
N ALA A 50 3.43 -4.98 10.27
CA ALA A 50 3.33 -3.66 10.86
C ALA A 50 2.47 -2.68 10.06
N TRP A 51 2.25 -2.91 8.75
CA TRP A 51 1.60 -1.91 7.91
C TRP A 51 0.60 -2.45 6.88
N PHE A 52 0.75 -3.69 6.41
CA PHE A 52 -0.12 -4.25 5.39
C PHE A 52 -1.49 -4.59 5.99
N PRO A 53 -2.59 -4.31 5.29
CA PRO A 53 -3.95 -4.47 5.84
C PRO A 53 -4.47 -5.91 5.81
N ALA A 54 -3.57 -6.88 5.78
CA ALA A 54 -3.88 -8.32 5.89
C ALA A 54 -2.63 -9.08 6.31
N VAL A 55 -2.81 -10.28 6.82
CA VAL A 55 -1.73 -11.26 6.98
C VAL A 55 -1.59 -12.03 5.67
N VAL A 56 -0.43 -11.98 5.04
CA VAL A 56 -0.15 -12.67 3.78
C VAL A 56 1.29 -13.19 3.77
N ALA A 57 1.48 -14.34 3.18
CA ALA A 57 2.79 -14.89 2.85
C ALA A 57 2.95 -14.91 1.32
N TRP A 58 3.94 -14.19 0.81
CA TRP A 58 4.19 -14.13 -0.61
C TRP A 58 4.87 -15.42 -1.12
N ASP A 59 4.29 -16.04 -2.13
CA ASP A 59 4.99 -16.94 -3.03
C ASP A 59 5.29 -16.14 -4.30
N LEU A 60 6.52 -15.63 -4.40
CA LEU A 60 6.92 -14.66 -5.43
C LEU A 60 7.13 -15.32 -6.80
N ARG A 61 6.11 -15.99 -7.30
CA ARG A 61 6.06 -16.61 -8.63
C ARG A 61 4.80 -16.16 -9.36
N PRO A 62 4.89 -15.85 -10.67
CA PRO A 62 3.69 -15.57 -11.47
C PRO A 62 2.69 -16.73 -11.39
N GLY A 63 1.42 -16.41 -11.17
CA GLY A 63 0.34 -17.37 -11.03
C GLY A 63 0.15 -17.99 -9.64
N ALA A 64 1.05 -17.70 -8.68
CA ALA A 64 0.90 -18.19 -7.30
C ALA A 64 -0.37 -17.64 -6.65
N GLU A 65 -1.12 -18.52 -6.00
CA GLU A 65 -2.32 -18.14 -5.26
C GLU A 65 -1.98 -17.48 -3.93
N LEU A 66 -2.76 -16.47 -3.56
CA LEU A 66 -2.61 -15.71 -2.33
C LEU A 66 -3.85 -15.84 -1.46
N ARG A 67 -3.62 -15.91 -0.15
CA ARG A 67 -4.64 -15.79 0.86
C ARG A 67 -4.34 -14.60 1.75
N PHE A 68 -5.33 -13.75 1.97
CA PHE A 68 -5.26 -12.59 2.83
C PHE A 68 -6.14 -12.81 4.05
N ASP A 69 -5.53 -13.05 5.19
CA ASP A 69 -6.23 -13.24 6.45
C ASP A 69 -6.37 -11.92 7.21
N PRO A 70 -7.45 -11.73 8.00
CA PRO A 70 -7.56 -10.55 8.85
C PRO A 70 -6.38 -10.43 9.82
N THR A 71 -5.88 -9.21 10.00
CA THR A 71 -4.84 -8.92 10.99
C THR A 71 -5.35 -9.08 12.41
N PRO A 72 -4.49 -9.29 13.42
CA PRO A 72 -4.91 -9.33 14.82
C PRO A 72 -5.71 -8.09 15.25
N GLU A 73 -5.34 -6.90 14.76
CA GLU A 73 -6.07 -5.68 15.07
C GLU A 73 -7.46 -5.62 14.42
N GLN A 74 -7.59 -6.04 13.17
CA GLN A 74 -8.88 -6.15 12.50
C GLN A 74 -9.82 -7.13 13.22
N ARG A 75 -9.29 -8.25 13.70
CA ARG A 75 -10.05 -9.21 14.50
C ARG A 75 -10.59 -8.58 15.79
N ARG A 76 -9.75 -7.80 16.48
CA ARG A 76 -10.16 -7.12 17.72
C ARG A 76 -11.16 -5.97 17.45
N ARG A 77 -10.94 -5.16 16.43
CA ARG A 77 -11.77 -3.98 16.12
C ARG A 77 -13.10 -4.33 15.49
N TYR A 78 -13.12 -5.32 14.58
CA TYR A 78 -14.25 -5.59 13.71
C TYR A 78 -14.84 -6.99 13.87
N GLY A 79 -14.30 -7.80 14.77
CA GLY A 79 -14.77 -9.17 15.01
C GLY A 79 -14.52 -10.13 13.85
N LEU A 80 -13.55 -9.83 12.98
CA LEU A 80 -13.24 -10.68 11.83
C LEU A 80 -12.61 -12.00 12.25
N THR A 81 -12.83 -13.03 11.45
CA THR A 81 -12.40 -14.41 11.68
C THR A 81 -11.67 -14.97 10.46
N ASP A 82 -11.24 -16.22 10.52
CA ASP A 82 -10.63 -16.90 9.36
C ASP A 82 -11.60 -17.06 8.18
N GLN A 83 -12.92 -16.95 8.42
CA GLN A 83 -13.94 -16.99 7.36
C GLN A 83 -13.99 -15.71 6.54
N ASP A 84 -13.39 -14.63 7.03
CA ASP A 84 -13.30 -13.34 6.34
C ASP A 84 -12.03 -13.22 5.48
N ALA A 85 -11.28 -14.31 5.33
CA ALA A 85 -10.15 -14.37 4.43
C ALA A 85 -10.57 -14.08 2.99
N THR A 86 -9.73 -13.31 2.30
CA THR A 86 -9.89 -13.00 0.89
C THR A 86 -8.74 -13.60 0.08
N PHE A 87 -8.87 -13.64 -1.24
CA PHE A 87 -7.94 -14.37 -2.09
C PHE A 87 -7.49 -13.51 -3.27
N GLY A 88 -6.32 -13.84 -3.78
CA GLY A 88 -5.76 -13.21 -4.96
C GLY A 88 -4.72 -14.10 -5.62
N ARG A 89 -3.95 -13.51 -6.50
CA ARG A 89 -2.91 -14.20 -7.29
C ARG A 89 -1.81 -13.24 -7.66
N ILE A 90 -0.57 -13.70 -7.64
CA ILE A 90 0.57 -12.98 -8.23
C ILE A 90 0.39 -12.99 -9.76
N THR A 91 0.35 -11.81 -10.36
CA THR A 91 0.24 -11.65 -11.81
C THR A 91 1.58 -11.33 -12.46
N GLU A 92 2.41 -10.52 -11.78
CA GLU A 92 3.73 -10.15 -12.28
C GLU A 92 4.69 -9.93 -11.10
N VAL A 93 5.92 -10.41 -11.23
CA VAL A 93 6.96 -10.21 -10.21
C VAL A 93 8.33 -10.13 -10.83
N ASP A 94 9.09 -9.10 -10.50
CA ASP A 94 10.49 -8.90 -10.90
C ASP A 94 11.25 -8.25 -9.73
N PRO A 95 11.79 -9.06 -8.81
CA PRO A 95 12.50 -8.53 -7.64
C PRO A 95 13.78 -7.78 -8.02
N PRO A 96 14.12 -6.66 -7.39
CA PRO A 96 13.39 -5.98 -6.32
C PRO A 96 12.52 -4.81 -6.85
N HIS A 97 12.06 -4.84 -8.09
CA HIS A 97 11.50 -3.67 -8.78
C HIS A 97 10.00 -3.73 -9.01
N LEU A 98 9.41 -4.93 -9.03
CA LEU A 98 8.01 -5.07 -9.41
C LEU A 98 7.32 -6.22 -8.67
N LEU A 99 6.16 -5.92 -8.10
CA LEU A 99 5.20 -6.90 -7.62
C LEU A 99 3.80 -6.44 -8.03
N GLU A 100 3.10 -7.28 -8.78
CA GLU A 100 1.68 -7.07 -9.09
C GLU A 100 0.90 -8.31 -8.67
N HIS A 101 -0.22 -8.06 -8.04
CA HIS A 101 -1.12 -9.12 -7.60
C HIS A 101 -2.57 -8.65 -7.64
N THR A 102 -3.50 -9.60 -7.70
CA THR A 102 -4.91 -9.33 -7.43
C THR A 102 -5.20 -9.46 -5.95
N TRP A 103 -6.30 -8.84 -5.53
CA TRP A 103 -6.94 -9.00 -4.23
C TRP A 103 -8.44 -8.93 -4.46
N GLY A 104 -9.10 -10.08 -4.52
CA GLY A 104 -10.47 -10.16 -5.03
C GLY A 104 -10.53 -9.62 -6.46
N ALA A 105 -11.41 -8.66 -6.70
CA ALA A 105 -11.55 -7.98 -8.00
C ALA A 105 -10.55 -6.83 -8.22
N GLU A 106 -9.78 -6.48 -7.21
CA GLU A 106 -8.80 -5.38 -7.28
C GLU A 106 -7.45 -5.86 -7.82
N THR A 107 -6.72 -4.94 -8.43
CA THR A 107 -5.32 -5.13 -8.82
C THR A 107 -4.44 -4.15 -8.06
N LEU A 108 -3.35 -4.66 -7.50
CA LEU A 108 -2.37 -3.88 -6.75
C LEU A 108 -1.01 -4.04 -7.40
N ARG A 109 -0.41 -2.90 -7.78
CA ARG A 109 0.88 -2.86 -8.45
C ARG A 109 1.86 -2.00 -7.67
N TRP A 110 3.01 -2.60 -7.34
CA TRP A 110 4.10 -2.01 -6.59
C TRP A 110 5.33 -1.92 -7.48
N GLU A 111 5.80 -0.72 -7.75
CA GLU A 111 6.97 -0.47 -8.59
C GLU A 111 8.02 0.29 -7.81
N LEU A 112 9.27 -0.13 -7.92
CA LEU A 112 10.42 0.47 -7.25
C LEU A 112 11.46 0.86 -8.30
N HIS A 113 11.69 2.15 -8.44
CA HIS A 113 12.61 2.71 -9.44
C HIS A 113 13.82 3.32 -8.73
N ASP A 114 14.98 2.67 -8.86
CA ASP A 114 16.24 3.20 -8.32
C ASP A 114 16.68 4.45 -9.06
N ASP A 115 17.33 5.36 -8.36
CA ASP A 115 18.05 6.46 -8.93
C ASP A 115 19.56 6.36 -8.63
N ASP A 116 20.36 7.25 -9.27
CA ASP A 116 21.82 7.24 -9.13
C ASP A 116 22.32 7.72 -7.76
N ALA A 117 21.43 8.27 -6.92
CA ALA A 117 21.77 8.77 -5.58
C ALA A 117 21.61 7.72 -4.47
N GLY A 118 21.25 6.46 -4.80
CA GLY A 118 21.00 5.39 -3.82
C GLY A 118 19.65 5.53 -3.12
N THR A 119 18.71 6.25 -3.72
CA THR A 119 17.31 6.35 -3.31
C THR A 119 16.42 5.66 -4.34
N CYS A 120 15.15 5.49 -4.05
CA CYS A 120 14.21 4.97 -5.03
C CYS A 120 12.86 5.69 -4.99
N LEU A 121 12.14 5.62 -6.09
CA LEU A 121 10.74 6.04 -6.19
C LEU A 121 9.85 4.80 -6.09
N LEU A 122 9.03 4.74 -5.04
CA LEU A 122 7.93 3.79 -4.95
C LEU A 122 6.71 4.37 -5.67
N VAL A 123 6.16 3.62 -6.60
CA VAL A 123 4.87 3.89 -7.22
C VAL A 123 3.93 2.75 -6.87
N PHE A 124 2.86 3.05 -6.15
CA PHE A 124 1.83 2.08 -5.80
C PHE A 124 0.52 2.46 -6.50
N THR A 125 -0.10 1.50 -7.18
CA THR A 125 -1.38 1.69 -7.86
C THR A 125 -2.36 0.60 -7.43
N ASN A 126 -3.52 1.02 -6.93
CA ASN A 126 -4.65 0.15 -6.63
C ASN A 126 -5.76 0.42 -7.63
N THR A 127 -6.14 -0.58 -8.43
CA THR A 127 -7.19 -0.49 -9.44
C THR A 127 -8.42 -1.27 -8.99
N PHE A 128 -9.59 -0.66 -9.08
CA PHE A 128 -10.88 -1.20 -8.62
C PHE A 128 -12.04 -0.73 -9.50
N ASP A 129 -13.19 -1.39 -9.39
CA ASP A 129 -14.36 -1.14 -10.25
C ASP A 129 -15.28 -0.05 -9.70
N ASP A 130 -15.43 0.07 -8.38
CA ASP A 130 -16.35 1.00 -7.74
C ASP A 130 -15.62 2.24 -7.22
N ARG A 131 -16.00 3.41 -7.73
CA ARG A 131 -15.46 4.71 -7.27
C ARG A 131 -15.58 4.88 -5.75
N GLY A 132 -16.62 4.34 -5.12
CA GLY A 132 -16.83 4.40 -3.68
C GLY A 132 -15.73 3.73 -2.86
N THR A 133 -14.94 2.85 -3.47
CA THR A 133 -13.77 2.22 -2.85
C THR A 133 -12.62 3.21 -2.62
N ALA A 134 -12.55 4.31 -3.38
CA ALA A 134 -11.41 5.23 -3.39
C ALA A 134 -11.13 5.86 -2.02
N ALA A 135 -12.14 6.31 -1.30
CA ALA A 135 -11.94 7.01 -0.03
C ALA A 135 -11.38 6.08 1.08
N PRO A 136 -12.02 4.94 1.40
CA PRO A 136 -11.48 4.04 2.41
C PRO A 136 -10.14 3.42 2.00
N ALA A 137 -9.97 3.03 0.74
CA ALA A 137 -8.70 2.52 0.24
C ALA A 137 -7.60 3.58 0.31
N GLY A 138 -7.89 4.81 -0.08
CA GLY A 138 -6.95 5.92 -0.04
C GLY A 138 -6.42 6.19 1.36
N ALA A 139 -7.31 6.30 2.33
CA ALA A 139 -6.95 6.52 3.73
C ALA A 139 -6.11 5.35 4.29
N GLY A 140 -6.52 4.12 4.03
CA GLY A 140 -5.83 2.91 4.50
C GLY A 140 -4.44 2.76 3.91
N TRP A 141 -4.30 2.88 2.59
CA TRP A 141 -3.00 2.78 1.92
C TRP A 141 -2.07 3.93 2.27
N HIS A 142 -2.58 5.14 2.38
CA HIS A 142 -1.77 6.29 2.82
C HIS A 142 -1.14 6.02 4.19
N ALA A 143 -1.94 5.60 5.17
CA ALA A 143 -1.45 5.27 6.51
C ALA A 143 -0.43 4.12 6.49
N GLY A 144 -0.69 3.07 5.74
CA GLY A 144 0.24 1.94 5.56
C GLY A 144 1.56 2.36 4.93
N LEU A 145 1.52 3.20 3.89
CA LEU A 145 2.73 3.72 3.24
C LEU A 145 3.56 4.61 4.16
N GLU A 146 2.97 5.36 5.07
CA GLU A 146 3.71 6.12 6.09
C GLU A 146 4.52 5.19 7.02
N VAL A 147 3.97 4.03 7.38
CA VAL A 147 4.69 3.01 8.16
C VAL A 147 5.81 2.39 7.33
N LEU A 148 5.54 2.03 6.07
CA LEU A 148 6.56 1.51 5.16
C LEU A 148 7.73 2.48 5.01
N GLU A 149 7.46 3.76 4.80
CA GLU A 149 8.49 4.80 4.73
C GLU A 149 9.33 4.86 6.00
N ALA A 150 8.68 4.83 7.16
CA ALA A 150 9.37 4.83 8.45
C ALA A 150 10.28 3.61 8.61
N GLN A 151 9.84 2.42 8.21
CA GLN A 151 10.66 1.20 8.22
C GLN A 151 11.87 1.31 7.30
N VAL A 152 11.69 1.84 6.09
CA VAL A 152 12.78 2.02 5.13
C VAL A 152 13.81 3.00 5.65
N ASP A 153 13.39 4.02 6.38
CA ASP A 153 14.25 5.06 6.97
C ASP A 153 14.69 4.75 8.41
N ASP A 154 14.46 3.53 8.89
CA ASP A 154 14.78 3.09 10.26
C ASP A 154 14.22 4.02 11.35
N ARG A 155 13.06 4.62 11.12
CA ARG A 155 12.34 5.46 12.09
C ARG A 155 11.30 4.64 12.86
N PRO A 156 11.16 4.85 14.18
CA PRO A 156 10.15 4.17 14.97
C PRO A 156 8.73 4.68 14.62
N VAL A 157 7.74 3.81 14.76
CA VAL A 157 6.32 4.13 14.64
C VAL A 157 5.64 3.78 15.97
N ASP A 158 5.00 4.76 16.60
CA ASP A 158 4.33 4.64 17.89
C ASP A 158 2.80 4.88 17.79
N TRP A 159 2.27 4.85 16.59
CA TRP A 159 0.85 5.07 16.29
C TRP A 159 0.29 3.91 15.47
N SER A 160 -1.06 3.73 15.53
CA SER A 160 -1.75 2.72 14.74
C SER A 160 -2.06 3.21 13.33
N PRO A 161 -1.76 2.39 12.26
CA PRO A 161 -2.21 2.70 10.92
C PRO A 161 -3.73 2.85 10.78
N PHE A 162 -4.51 2.15 11.58
CA PHE A 162 -5.98 2.28 11.60
C PHE A 162 -6.43 3.64 12.14
N ASP A 163 -5.84 4.11 13.23
CA ASP A 163 -6.13 5.44 13.77
C ASP A 163 -5.70 6.54 12.79
N ARG A 164 -4.56 6.35 12.13
CA ARG A 164 -4.09 7.27 11.10
C ARG A 164 -5.01 7.30 9.89
N ALA A 165 -5.48 6.15 9.42
CA ALA A 165 -6.44 6.04 8.32
C ALA A 165 -7.75 6.76 8.66
N GLU A 166 -8.26 6.59 9.88
CA GLU A 166 -9.44 7.31 10.35
C GLU A 166 -9.24 8.82 10.31
N ALA A 167 -8.10 9.32 10.77
CA ALA A 167 -7.76 10.75 10.71
C ALA A 167 -7.64 11.29 9.28
N LEU A 168 -7.34 10.45 8.29
CA LEU A 168 -7.22 10.81 6.88
C LEU A 168 -8.55 10.71 6.11
N SER A 169 -9.56 10.05 6.66
CA SER A 169 -10.80 9.69 5.96
C SER A 169 -11.48 10.88 5.29
N ALA A 170 -11.67 11.99 6.01
CA ALA A 170 -12.34 13.17 5.47
C ALA A 170 -11.63 13.77 4.25
N ARG A 171 -10.29 13.68 4.19
CA ARG A 171 -9.50 14.19 3.06
C ARG A 171 -9.70 13.33 1.82
N TYR A 172 -9.80 12.02 1.99
CA TYR A 172 -10.04 11.09 0.88
C TYR A 172 -11.49 11.07 0.42
N GLU A 173 -12.45 11.32 1.30
CA GLU A 173 -13.85 11.54 0.92
C GLU A 173 -13.97 12.71 -0.06
N THR A 174 -13.31 13.85 0.22
CA THR A 174 -13.28 15.00 -0.69
C THR A 174 -12.62 14.67 -2.04
N LEU A 175 -11.63 13.80 -2.06
CA LEU A 175 -10.96 13.39 -3.30
C LEU A 175 -11.87 12.50 -4.17
N ALA A 176 -12.75 11.72 -3.53
CA ALA A 176 -13.64 10.78 -4.22
C ALA A 176 -14.92 11.44 -4.76
N ASP A 177 -15.26 12.65 -4.32
CA ASP A 177 -16.40 13.44 -4.83
C ASP A 177 -16.08 14.06 -6.20
#